data_dacf350252da22b04066ba7412453aba
#
_entry.id   dacf350252da22b04066ba7412453aba
#
_cell.length_a   1.000
_cell.length_b   1.000
_cell.length_c   1.000
_cell.angle_alpha   90.00
_cell.angle_beta   90.00
_cell.angle_gamma   90.00
#
_symmetry.space_group_name_H-M   'P 1'
#
loop_
_entity.id
_entity.type
_entity.pdbx_description
1 polymer ?
#
loop_
_entity_poly.entity_id
_entity_poly.type
_entity_poly.pdbx_seq_one_letter_code
_entity_poly.pdbx_strand_id
1 'polypeptide(L)'
;LAFTPGNYGASNKSAVLSGGTKWSSSTGTPLTDVDAGREAIRAGCGLYPNVMLMSAPVFNACKNNPSIVSRFQYNGAAGTDASQITPKMLAGLFNVDKVVVGAGVYWNDANAATDIWGNYAVLAFVPQNSGALRSRYDPSFGYTYVMQGHPFAEPPFWDNDKAAWKYPVEMERVAVLSGIAAGYIIQTPN
;
A
#
# COMPACT_ATOMS: atom_id res chain seq x y z
N LEU A 1 5.15 1.18 -8.64
CA LEU A 1 5.97 2.28 -8.09
C LEU A 1 6.12 2.20 -6.57
N ALA A 2 5.02 2.17 -5.80
CA ALA A 2 5.07 2.15 -4.32
C ALA A 2 5.75 0.89 -3.74
N PHE A 3 5.71 -0.24 -4.41
CA PHE A 3 6.33 -1.49 -3.98
C PHE A 3 7.69 -1.78 -4.62
N THR A 4 8.36 -0.74 -5.13
CA THR A 4 9.71 -0.85 -5.69
C THR A 4 10.70 -0.24 -4.71
N PRO A 5 11.49 -1.04 -3.96
CA PRO A 5 12.39 -0.54 -2.91
C PRO A 5 13.37 0.54 -3.39
N GLY A 6 13.88 0.41 -4.62
CA GLY A 6 14.80 1.39 -5.21
C GLY A 6 14.24 2.80 -5.35
N ASN A 7 12.93 2.97 -5.30
CA ASN A 7 12.28 4.29 -5.38
C ASN A 7 12.36 5.08 -4.05
N TYR A 8 12.80 4.46 -2.96
CA TYR A 8 12.86 5.13 -1.65
C TYR A 8 14.21 5.78 -1.34
N GLY A 9 15.19 5.62 -2.18
CA GLY A 9 16.43 6.41 -2.33
C GLY A 9 17.37 6.63 -1.13
N ALA A 10 16.85 6.70 0.08
CA ALA A 10 17.64 6.94 1.29
C ALA A 10 17.61 5.71 2.21
N SER A 11 18.72 5.40 2.85
CA SER A 11 18.87 4.24 3.74
C SER A 11 17.90 4.23 4.92
N ASN A 12 17.41 5.40 5.35
CA ASN A 12 16.43 5.54 6.42
C ASN A 12 14.98 5.50 5.96
N LYS A 13 14.72 5.25 4.68
CA LYS A 13 13.35 5.16 4.10
C LYS A 13 12.93 3.73 3.79
N SER A 14 13.74 2.76 4.16
CA SER A 14 13.40 1.34 4.00
C SER A 14 13.95 0.51 5.15
N ALA A 15 13.19 -0.51 5.55
CA ALA A 15 13.66 -1.56 6.43
C ALA A 15 13.54 -2.91 5.71
N VAL A 16 14.51 -3.78 5.91
CA VAL A 16 14.50 -5.16 5.42
C VAL A 16 14.42 -6.09 6.62
N LEU A 17 13.33 -6.83 6.74
CA LEU A 17 13.14 -7.78 7.83
C LEU A 17 13.63 -9.17 7.43
N SER A 18 14.25 -9.89 8.37
CA SER A 18 14.78 -11.23 8.13
C SER A 18 14.73 -12.10 9.39
N GLY A 19 14.59 -13.41 9.21
CA GLY A 19 14.58 -14.35 10.32
C GLY A 19 13.56 -13.99 11.40
N GLY A 20 14.01 -13.87 12.64
CA GLY A 20 13.17 -13.57 13.80
C GLY A 20 12.54 -12.16 13.83
N THR A 21 12.99 -11.23 12.98
CA THR A 21 12.39 -9.88 12.90
C THR A 21 11.17 -9.82 11.98
N LYS A 22 10.90 -10.85 11.21
CA LYS A 22 9.72 -10.93 10.36
C LYS A 22 8.43 -10.91 11.18
N TRP A 23 7.38 -10.34 10.65
CA TRP A 23 6.07 -10.28 11.32
C TRP A 23 5.39 -11.64 11.42
N SER A 24 5.76 -12.59 10.56
CA SER A 24 5.34 -13.99 10.68
C SER A 24 6.03 -14.74 11.83
N SER A 25 7.13 -14.19 12.37
CA SER A 25 7.81 -14.75 13.54
C SER A 25 7.13 -14.31 14.84
N SER A 26 7.16 -15.19 15.86
CA SER A 26 6.67 -14.87 17.21
C SER A 26 7.45 -13.73 17.89
N THR A 27 8.70 -13.50 17.48
CA THR A 27 9.57 -12.43 17.99
C THR A 27 9.50 -11.15 17.17
N GLY A 28 8.76 -11.16 16.03
CA GLY A 28 8.56 -9.98 15.20
C GLY A 28 7.78 -8.88 15.94
N THR A 29 8.14 -7.62 15.68
CA THR A 29 7.57 -6.44 16.34
C THR A 29 6.94 -5.47 15.34
N PRO A 30 5.78 -5.81 14.73
CA PRO A 30 5.16 -4.98 13.68
C PRO A 30 4.94 -3.52 14.11
N LEU A 31 4.54 -3.30 15.36
CA LEU A 31 4.26 -1.96 15.86
C LEU A 31 5.54 -1.10 15.91
N THR A 32 6.64 -1.66 16.41
CA THR A 32 7.93 -0.95 16.50
C THR A 32 8.45 -0.58 15.11
N ASP A 33 8.31 -1.48 14.14
CA ASP A 33 8.73 -1.25 12.76
C ASP A 33 7.90 -0.14 12.09
N VAL A 34 6.59 -0.15 12.34
CA VAL A 34 5.69 0.89 11.84
C VAL A 34 5.99 2.24 12.49
N ASP A 35 6.23 2.27 13.81
CA ASP A 35 6.59 3.51 14.52
C ASP A 35 7.92 4.07 14.02
N ALA A 36 8.92 3.22 13.78
CA ALA A 36 10.18 3.63 13.17
C ALA A 36 9.98 4.25 11.77
N GLY A 37 9.11 3.64 10.96
CA GLY A 37 8.75 4.18 9.65
C GLY A 37 8.02 5.52 9.73
N ARG A 38 7.11 5.68 10.70
CA ARG A 38 6.39 6.94 10.94
C ARG A 38 7.35 8.07 11.33
N GLU A 39 8.28 7.80 12.23
CA GLU A 39 9.30 8.78 12.64
C GLU A 39 10.26 9.13 11.49
N ALA A 40 10.64 8.15 10.66
CA ALA A 40 11.46 8.39 9.47
C ALA A 40 10.75 9.30 8.45
N ILE A 41 9.44 9.17 8.26
CA ILE A 41 8.65 10.05 7.41
C ILE A 41 8.58 11.46 8.03
N ARG A 42 8.23 11.56 9.32
CA ARG A 42 8.18 12.84 10.04
C ARG A 42 9.49 13.60 9.96
N ALA A 43 10.61 12.92 10.18
CA ALA A 43 11.95 13.53 10.07
C ALA A 43 12.28 14.00 8.64
N GLY A 44 11.67 13.37 7.61
CA GLY A 44 11.96 13.71 6.22
C GLY A 44 11.08 14.81 5.63
N CYS A 45 9.80 14.90 6.02
CA CYS A 45 8.84 15.84 5.42
C CYS A 45 8.03 16.63 6.45
N GLY A 46 8.22 16.42 7.76
CA GLY A 46 7.49 17.12 8.81
C GLY A 46 6.05 16.63 9.02
N LEU A 47 5.61 15.60 8.31
CA LEU A 47 4.24 15.08 8.36
C LEU A 47 4.25 13.61 8.77
N TYR A 48 3.21 13.18 9.51
CA TYR A 48 3.01 11.76 9.78
C TYR A 48 2.27 11.08 8.63
N PRO A 49 2.59 9.81 8.33
CA PRO A 49 1.85 9.05 7.34
C PRO A 49 0.42 8.80 7.81
N ASN A 50 -0.52 8.87 6.89
CA ASN A 50 -1.93 8.63 7.15
C ASN A 50 -2.47 7.37 6.47
N VAL A 51 -1.73 6.79 5.54
CA VAL A 51 -2.12 5.56 4.84
C VAL A 51 -1.02 4.52 4.98
N MET A 52 -1.43 3.29 5.27
CA MET A 52 -0.59 2.11 5.20
C MET A 52 -1.15 1.15 4.15
N LEU A 53 -0.29 0.69 3.27
CA LEU A 53 -0.61 -0.25 2.20
C LEU A 53 0.21 -1.52 2.41
N MET A 54 -0.42 -2.67 2.41
CA MET A 54 0.26 -3.96 2.59
C MET A 54 -0.33 -5.03 1.69
N SER A 55 0.45 -6.03 1.34
CA SER A 55 -0.05 -7.20 0.61
C SER A 55 -0.87 -8.12 1.51
N ALA A 56 -1.68 -8.99 0.92
CA ALA A 56 -2.51 -9.93 1.67
C ALA A 56 -1.70 -10.90 2.56
N PRO A 57 -0.57 -11.49 2.09
CA PRO A 57 0.30 -12.29 2.96
C PRO A 57 0.85 -11.52 4.15
N VAL A 58 1.26 -10.27 3.93
CA VAL A 58 1.79 -9.40 5.00
C VAL A 58 0.71 -9.05 6.02
N PHE A 59 -0.50 -8.76 5.56
CA PHE A 59 -1.64 -8.54 6.47
C PHE A 59 -1.93 -9.77 7.33
N ASN A 60 -1.89 -10.97 6.72
CA ASN A 60 -2.10 -12.23 7.45
C ASN A 60 -0.99 -12.48 8.48
N ALA A 61 0.27 -12.23 8.13
CA ALA A 61 1.40 -12.32 9.05
C ALA A 61 1.24 -11.33 10.22
N CYS A 62 0.90 -10.09 9.92
CA CYS A 62 0.70 -9.03 10.92
C CYS A 62 -0.43 -9.37 11.90
N LYS A 63 -1.63 -9.74 11.40
CA LYS A 63 -2.78 -10.04 12.27
C LYS A 63 -2.58 -11.27 13.16
N ASN A 64 -1.77 -12.25 12.71
CA ASN A 64 -1.48 -13.47 13.46
C ASN A 64 -0.30 -13.29 14.44
N ASN A 65 0.41 -12.16 14.38
CA ASN A 65 1.54 -11.91 15.26
C ASN A 65 1.10 -11.82 16.73
N PRO A 66 1.73 -12.56 17.65
CA PRO A 66 1.35 -12.58 19.08
C PRO A 66 1.36 -11.20 19.73
N SER A 67 2.27 -10.31 19.33
CA SER A 67 2.36 -8.95 19.87
C SER A 67 1.16 -8.08 19.49
N ILE A 68 0.55 -8.33 18.32
CA ILE A 68 -0.67 -7.65 17.88
C ILE A 68 -1.89 -8.24 18.58
N VAL A 69 -2.02 -9.58 18.56
CA VAL A 69 -3.16 -10.29 19.18
C VAL A 69 -3.28 -9.96 20.66
N SER A 70 -2.19 -10.00 21.41
CA SER A 70 -2.19 -9.71 22.85
C SER A 70 -2.67 -8.28 23.16
N ARG A 71 -2.38 -7.29 22.32
CA ARG A 71 -2.86 -5.91 22.52
C ARG A 71 -4.36 -5.78 22.35
N PHE A 72 -4.95 -6.50 21.41
CA PHE A 72 -6.40 -6.50 21.22
C PHE A 72 -7.11 -7.28 22.35
N GLN A 73 -6.53 -8.36 22.84
CA GLN A 73 -7.06 -9.10 23.98
C GLN A 73 -7.04 -8.28 25.29
N TYR A 74 -5.99 -7.47 25.48
CA TYR A 74 -5.84 -6.66 26.70
C TYR A 74 -6.81 -5.47 26.75
N ASN A 75 -7.27 -4.96 25.62
CA ASN A 75 -8.20 -3.82 25.53
C ASN A 75 -9.68 -4.19 25.79
N GLY A 76 -9.94 -5.26 26.51
CA GLY A 76 -11.30 -5.63 26.96
C GLY A 76 -12.11 -6.42 25.94
N ALA A 77 -11.56 -6.75 24.80
CA ALA A 77 -12.13 -7.71 23.87
C ALA A 77 -11.67 -9.13 24.25
N ALA A 78 -12.08 -9.58 25.44
CA ALA A 78 -11.80 -10.94 25.89
C ALA A 78 -12.33 -11.92 24.85
N GLY A 79 -11.41 -12.71 24.22
CA GLY A 79 -11.75 -13.64 23.15
C GLY A 79 -11.54 -13.13 21.74
N THR A 80 -10.85 -11.98 21.53
CA THR A 80 -10.48 -11.55 20.18
C THR A 80 -9.40 -12.45 19.62
N ASP A 81 -9.79 -13.31 18.69
CA ASP A 81 -8.88 -14.13 17.90
C ASP A 81 -8.29 -13.33 16.74
N ALA A 82 -7.13 -13.78 16.26
CA ALA A 82 -6.50 -13.19 15.08
C ALA A 82 -7.42 -13.08 13.86
N SER A 83 -8.40 -13.99 13.75
CA SER A 83 -9.41 -14.00 12.68
C SER A 83 -10.33 -12.78 12.68
N GLN A 84 -10.52 -12.14 13.83
CA GLN A 84 -11.41 -10.99 14.02
C GLN A 84 -10.71 -9.65 13.76
N ILE A 85 -9.39 -9.64 13.64
CA ILE A 85 -8.61 -8.41 13.42
C ILE A 85 -8.83 -7.92 11.98
N THR A 86 -9.47 -6.77 11.87
CA THR A 86 -9.77 -6.11 10.60
C THR A 86 -8.72 -5.05 10.25
N PRO A 87 -8.59 -4.66 8.96
CA PRO A 87 -7.70 -3.56 8.57
C PRO A 87 -8.00 -2.25 9.30
N LYS A 88 -9.28 -1.99 9.63
CA LYS A 88 -9.69 -0.81 10.39
C LYS A 88 -9.18 -0.81 11.84
N MET A 89 -9.17 -1.98 12.47
CA MET A 89 -8.61 -2.15 13.83
C MET A 89 -7.10 -1.91 13.81
N LEU A 90 -6.39 -2.45 12.80
CA LEU A 90 -4.95 -2.19 12.63
C LEU A 90 -4.65 -0.72 12.35
N ALA A 91 -5.51 -0.02 11.62
CA ALA A 91 -5.36 1.42 11.39
C ALA A 91 -5.33 2.20 12.71
N GLY A 92 -6.24 1.89 13.63
CA GLY A 92 -6.24 2.48 14.97
C GLY A 92 -4.99 2.14 15.79
N LEU A 93 -4.52 0.88 15.70
CA LEU A 93 -3.33 0.44 16.43
C LEU A 93 -2.05 1.10 15.91
N PHE A 94 -1.91 1.25 14.60
CA PHE A 94 -0.75 1.87 13.94
C PHE A 94 -0.85 3.41 13.90
N ASN A 95 -1.95 3.96 14.40
CA ASN A 95 -2.20 5.39 14.40
C ASN A 95 -2.06 6.00 12.97
N VAL A 96 -2.75 5.37 12.03
CA VAL A 96 -2.94 5.81 10.64
C VAL A 96 -4.43 5.87 10.34
N ASP A 97 -4.83 6.70 9.39
CA ASP A 97 -6.26 6.85 9.05
C ASP A 97 -6.80 5.62 8.33
N LYS A 98 -5.97 4.98 7.53
CA LYS A 98 -6.39 3.87 6.69
C LYS A 98 -5.31 2.83 6.49
N VAL A 99 -5.68 1.55 6.66
CA VAL A 99 -4.91 0.40 6.20
C VAL A 99 -5.60 -0.19 4.98
N VAL A 100 -4.86 -0.32 3.88
CA VAL A 100 -5.34 -0.91 2.61
C VAL A 100 -4.58 -2.20 2.36
N VAL A 101 -5.34 -3.26 2.05
CA VAL A 101 -4.77 -4.56 1.73
C VAL A 101 -4.88 -4.83 0.24
N GLY A 102 -3.74 -5.01 -0.41
CA GLY A 102 -3.66 -5.39 -1.83
C GLY A 102 -3.76 -6.90 -1.97
N ALA A 103 -4.87 -7.38 -2.51
CA ALA A 103 -5.15 -8.81 -2.70
C ALA A 103 -5.19 -9.23 -4.17
N GLY A 104 -4.68 -8.40 -5.08
CA GLY A 104 -4.63 -8.72 -6.51
C GLY A 104 -3.65 -9.83 -6.81
N VAL A 105 -4.07 -10.80 -7.62
CA VAL A 105 -3.25 -11.91 -8.13
C VAL A 105 -3.22 -11.89 -9.66
N TYR A 106 -2.18 -12.44 -10.25
CA TYR A 106 -2.09 -12.71 -11.68
C TYR A 106 -1.61 -14.14 -11.93
N TRP A 107 -1.92 -14.68 -13.08
CA TRP A 107 -1.41 -15.97 -13.51
C TRP A 107 -0.09 -15.77 -14.23
N ASN A 108 0.96 -16.42 -13.75
CA ASN A 108 2.27 -16.40 -14.41
C ASN A 108 2.34 -17.40 -15.57
N ASP A 109 3.44 -17.37 -16.33
CA ASP A 109 3.65 -18.26 -17.47
C ASP A 109 3.69 -19.76 -17.09
N ALA A 110 3.94 -20.08 -15.82
CA ALA A 110 3.87 -21.43 -15.26
C ALA A 110 2.45 -21.83 -14.83
N ASN A 111 1.43 -21.04 -15.20
CA ASN A 111 0.02 -21.23 -14.85
C ASN A 111 -0.22 -21.33 -13.33
N ALA A 112 0.53 -20.55 -12.56
CA ALA A 112 0.40 -20.43 -11.12
C ALA A 112 -0.06 -19.01 -10.73
N ALA A 113 -0.99 -18.92 -9.77
CA ALA A 113 -1.43 -17.65 -9.22
C ALA A 113 -0.31 -17.03 -8.37
N THR A 114 0.04 -15.79 -8.67
CA THR A 114 1.11 -15.04 -8.01
C THR A 114 0.57 -13.69 -7.53
N ASP A 115 0.94 -13.27 -6.33
CA ASP A 115 0.54 -11.97 -5.79
C ASP A 115 1.21 -10.82 -6.56
N ILE A 116 0.42 -9.85 -7.00
CA ILE A 116 0.92 -8.64 -7.70
C ILE A 116 1.75 -7.78 -6.74
N TRP A 117 1.35 -7.71 -5.47
CA TRP A 117 1.88 -6.75 -4.50
C TRP A 117 3.16 -7.21 -3.79
N GLY A 118 3.60 -8.45 -3.97
CA GLY A 118 4.79 -8.99 -3.36
C GLY A 118 4.74 -9.02 -1.82
N ASN A 119 5.91 -9.07 -1.18
CA ASN A 119 6.06 -9.16 0.28
C ASN A 119 6.53 -7.80 0.85
N TYR A 120 5.63 -6.80 0.84
CA TYR A 120 5.93 -5.43 1.24
C TYR A 120 4.81 -4.81 2.05
N ALA A 121 5.20 -3.90 2.96
CA ALA A 121 4.30 -2.93 3.56
C ALA A 121 4.85 -1.51 3.32
N VAL A 122 3.97 -0.57 2.99
CA VAL A 122 4.33 0.81 2.67
C VAL A 122 3.53 1.75 3.54
N LEU A 123 4.21 2.67 4.21
CA LEU A 123 3.62 3.83 4.87
C LEU A 123 3.76 5.03 3.95
N ALA A 124 2.71 5.80 3.81
CA ALA A 124 2.71 6.99 2.97
C ALA A 124 1.82 8.10 3.53
N PHE A 125 2.22 9.33 3.26
CA PHE A 125 1.35 10.47 3.43
C PHE A 125 0.65 10.77 2.10
N VAL A 126 -0.68 10.84 2.14
CA VAL A 126 -1.54 11.18 1.00
C VAL A 126 -2.52 12.25 1.45
N PRO A 127 -2.60 13.41 0.76
CA PRO A 127 -3.53 14.45 1.14
C PRO A 127 -4.98 13.96 1.04
N GLN A 128 -5.77 14.27 2.06
CA GLN A 128 -7.16 13.81 2.18
C GLN A 128 -8.16 14.66 1.40
N ASN A 129 -7.72 15.82 0.90
CA ASN A 129 -8.57 16.71 0.12
C ASN A 129 -9.04 16.01 -1.16
N SER A 130 -10.35 15.91 -1.35
CA SER A 130 -10.96 15.30 -2.52
C SER A 130 -11.50 16.33 -3.48
N GLY A 131 -11.47 16.02 -4.79
CA GLY A 131 -12.12 16.83 -5.83
C GLY A 131 -11.33 18.07 -6.25
N ALA A 132 -12.03 19.14 -6.55
CA ALA A 132 -11.51 20.39 -7.12
C ALA A 132 -10.53 21.16 -6.21
N LEU A 133 -10.48 20.83 -4.92
CA LEU A 133 -9.58 21.45 -3.94
C LEU A 133 -8.19 20.77 -3.90
N ARG A 134 -7.98 19.69 -4.65
CA ARG A 134 -6.70 19.00 -4.70
C ARG A 134 -5.73 19.75 -5.59
N SER A 135 -4.66 20.30 -5.00
CA SER A 135 -3.58 20.93 -5.73
C SER A 135 -2.44 19.96 -5.99
N ARG A 136 -1.82 20.05 -7.17
CA ARG A 136 -0.58 19.33 -7.49
C ARG A 136 0.60 19.78 -6.62
N TYR A 137 0.45 20.88 -5.89
CA TYR A 137 1.45 21.42 -4.99
C TYR A 137 1.31 20.92 -3.54
N ASP A 138 0.21 20.21 -3.22
CA ASP A 138 0.04 19.64 -1.89
C ASP A 138 1.09 18.54 -1.67
N PRO A 139 1.73 18.49 -0.49
CA PRO A 139 2.67 17.43 -0.19
C PRO A 139 1.98 16.07 -0.26
N SER A 140 2.56 15.14 -1.00
CA SER A 140 2.07 13.78 -1.17
C SER A 140 3.21 12.86 -1.54
N PHE A 141 3.11 11.60 -1.15
CA PHE A 141 4.01 10.56 -1.64
C PHE A 141 3.97 10.43 -3.16
N GLY A 142 2.78 10.50 -3.76
CA GLY A 142 2.63 10.43 -5.21
C GLY A 142 1.24 10.81 -5.70
N TYR A 143 1.18 11.09 -6.98
CA TYR A 143 -0.05 11.41 -7.71
C TYR A 143 -0.20 10.53 -8.93
N THR A 144 -1.44 10.24 -9.29
CA THR A 144 -1.77 9.72 -10.61
C THR A 144 -2.36 10.86 -11.43
N TYR A 145 -1.64 11.29 -12.45
CA TYR A 145 -2.12 12.27 -13.41
C TYR A 145 -2.94 11.54 -14.48
N VAL A 146 -4.10 12.09 -14.77
CA VAL A 146 -5.01 11.60 -15.80
C VAL A 146 -5.25 12.75 -16.78
N MET A 147 -5.19 12.48 -18.07
CA MET A 147 -5.51 13.47 -19.08
C MET A 147 -6.99 13.84 -18.98
N GLN A 148 -7.28 15.14 -19.05
CA GLN A 148 -8.66 15.62 -18.96
C GLN A 148 -9.49 15.07 -20.13
N GLY A 149 -10.68 14.56 -19.83
CA GLY A 149 -11.56 13.94 -20.83
C GLY A 149 -11.36 12.42 -21.00
N HIS A 150 -10.37 11.82 -20.32
CA HIS A 150 -10.15 10.38 -20.35
C HIS A 150 -10.78 9.65 -19.14
N PRO A 151 -11.26 8.40 -19.29
CA PRO A 151 -11.27 7.61 -20.54
C PRO A 151 -12.22 8.19 -21.60
N PHE A 152 -11.80 8.18 -22.85
CA PHE A 152 -12.59 8.63 -24.00
C PHE A 152 -12.95 7.42 -24.85
N ALA A 153 -14.23 7.23 -25.13
CA ALA A 153 -14.72 6.20 -26.04
C ALA A 153 -15.01 6.87 -27.41
N GLU A 154 -14.28 6.46 -28.43
CA GLU A 154 -14.53 6.90 -29.79
C GLU A 154 -15.78 6.23 -30.37
N PRO A 155 -16.43 6.83 -31.36
CA PRO A 155 -17.50 6.18 -32.09
C PRO A 155 -17.05 4.85 -32.69
N PRO A 156 -17.88 3.79 -32.61
CA PRO A 156 -17.52 2.52 -33.22
C PRO A 156 -17.44 2.63 -34.72
N PHE A 157 -16.50 1.94 -35.33
CA PHE A 157 -16.37 1.85 -36.78
C PHE A 157 -16.18 0.41 -37.27
N TRP A 158 -16.60 0.15 -38.49
CA TRP A 158 -16.43 -1.16 -39.12
C TRP A 158 -15.05 -1.29 -39.75
N ASP A 159 -14.31 -2.32 -39.40
CA ASP A 159 -13.03 -2.68 -40.00
C ASP A 159 -13.23 -3.75 -41.07
N ASN A 160 -13.06 -3.39 -42.33
CA ASN A 160 -13.26 -4.28 -43.49
C ASN A 160 -12.22 -5.41 -43.53
N ASP A 161 -10.98 -5.15 -43.07
CA ASP A 161 -9.90 -6.13 -43.12
C ASP A 161 -10.12 -7.27 -42.13
N LYS A 162 -10.77 -6.97 -40.99
CA LYS A 162 -11.06 -7.93 -39.93
C LYS A 162 -12.50 -8.38 -39.90
N ALA A 163 -13.36 -7.85 -40.78
CA ALA A 163 -14.80 -8.09 -40.80
C ALA A 163 -15.44 -7.97 -39.41
N ALA A 164 -15.07 -6.93 -38.65
CA ALA A 164 -15.50 -6.76 -37.27
C ALA A 164 -15.73 -5.28 -36.90
N TRP A 165 -16.65 -5.03 -35.96
CA TRP A 165 -16.83 -3.72 -35.34
C TRP A 165 -15.71 -3.46 -34.33
N LYS A 166 -15.06 -2.29 -34.43
CA LYS A 166 -14.11 -1.79 -33.45
C LYS A 166 -14.76 -0.76 -32.55
N TYR A 167 -14.51 -0.89 -31.27
CA TYR A 167 -14.93 0.02 -30.20
C TYR A 167 -13.69 0.56 -29.50
N PRO A 168 -13.05 1.60 -30.03
CA PRO A 168 -11.83 2.12 -29.44
C PRO A 168 -12.13 2.85 -28.13
N VAL A 169 -11.29 2.60 -27.12
CA VAL A 169 -11.30 3.33 -25.85
C VAL A 169 -9.88 3.76 -25.56
N GLU A 170 -9.71 5.06 -25.38
CA GLU A 170 -8.42 5.64 -25.04
C GLU A 170 -8.40 6.04 -23.56
N MET A 171 -7.28 5.76 -22.89
CA MET A 171 -7.05 6.19 -21.53
C MET A 171 -5.57 6.55 -21.35
N GLU A 172 -5.33 7.81 -21.01
CA GLU A 172 -3.99 8.27 -20.66
C GLU A 172 -3.90 8.57 -19.17
N ARG A 173 -3.00 7.87 -18.50
CA ARG A 173 -2.68 8.12 -17.09
C ARG A 173 -1.21 7.81 -16.81
N VAL A 174 -0.63 8.57 -15.91
CA VAL A 174 0.72 8.32 -15.42
C VAL A 174 0.76 8.45 -13.91
N ALA A 175 1.32 7.44 -13.24
CA ALA A 175 1.58 7.50 -11.81
C ALA A 175 2.99 8.06 -11.57
N VAL A 176 3.10 9.08 -10.75
CA VAL A 176 4.36 9.77 -10.44
C VAL A 176 4.58 9.82 -8.94
N LEU A 177 5.79 9.49 -8.49
CA LEU A 177 6.21 9.73 -7.10
C LEU A 177 6.69 11.18 -7.00
N SER A 178 5.94 12.01 -6.31
CA SER A 178 6.25 13.44 -6.16
C SER A 178 7.04 13.77 -4.90
N GLY A 179 6.82 13.01 -3.83
CA GLY A 179 7.45 13.24 -2.54
C GLY A 179 7.97 11.94 -1.91
N ILE A 180 9.11 11.44 -2.36
CA ILE A 180 9.73 10.19 -1.84
C ILE A 180 9.95 10.28 -0.32
N ALA A 181 10.23 11.48 0.21
CA ALA A 181 10.40 11.70 1.65
C ALA A 181 9.13 11.41 2.47
N ALA A 182 7.95 11.45 1.86
CA ALA A 182 6.67 11.16 2.49
C ALA A 182 6.28 9.67 2.46
N GLY A 183 7.21 8.79 2.07
CA GLY A 183 7.01 7.34 2.02
C GLY A 183 8.07 6.55 2.76
N TYR A 184 7.69 5.36 3.25
CA TYR A 184 8.57 4.39 3.89
C TYR A 184 8.16 2.98 3.51
N ILE A 185 9.11 2.12 3.16
CA ILE A 185 8.85 0.73 2.77
C ILE A 185 9.47 -0.25 3.76
N ILE A 186 8.68 -1.23 4.17
CA ILE A 186 9.12 -2.39 4.95
C ILE A 186 9.14 -3.58 3.99
N GLN A 187 10.32 -4.16 3.83
CA GLN A 187 10.57 -5.26 2.90
C GLN A 187 10.56 -6.59 3.66
N THR A 188 10.03 -7.60 3.02
CA THR A 188 10.00 -8.99 3.52
C THR A 188 9.44 -9.14 4.93
N PRO A 189 8.30 -8.49 5.29
CA PRO A 189 7.73 -8.62 6.63
C PRO A 189 7.11 -10.00 6.90
N ASN A 190 6.87 -10.80 5.87
CA ASN A 190 6.37 -12.18 5.99
C ASN A 190 7.45 -13.22 5.65
#